data_7a589353a9f14ce486f18703522edf5b
#
_entry.id   7a589353a9f14ce486f18703522edf5b
#
_cell.length_a   1.000
_cell.length_b   1.000
_cell.length_c   1.000
_cell.angle_alpha   90.00
_cell.angle_beta   90.00
_cell.angle_gamma   90.00
#
_symmetry.space_group_name_H-M   'P 1'
#
loop_
_entity.id
_entity.type
_entity.pdbx_description
1 polymer ?
#
loop_
_entity_poly.entity_id
_entity_poly.type
_entity_poly.pdbx_seq_one_letter_code
_entity_poly.pdbx_strand_id
1 'polypeptide(L)'
;MRRVTLFVNGTSKNGKVVAVYGTLSDLLSVASNKLGIKAVSLYNGKGDPQNEAKVTADQHGAHTDWLTLNIGGRPFTTTRSTLVSKEPESMLAHMFREKDVWGNKQDVHGAYLIDRSPEYFEPILNYLRHGQLIINEGINIRGVLEEARFFGIEQLTEQLEAAIKNTQPAEDHSPISRKEFVRFLLATPTKSELRCQGLNFSGADLSRLDLRYINFKMANLSRCNLTHANLCCANLERADLSGANLDGANLQGVKMLCSNAEGASLKGCNFEDPSGLKANLEGANLKGVDLEGSQMTGVNLRVATLKNATLKNCNLRGATLAGTDLENCDLSGCDLQEANLRGSNVKGAIFEEMLTPLHMSQSVR
;
A
#
# COMPACT_ATOMS: atom_id res chain seq x y z
N MET A 1 -43.87 -27.76 -8.02
CA MET A 1 -44.87 -26.67 -7.92
C MET A 1 -44.55 -25.64 -8.96
N ARG A 2 -45.38 -25.43 -9.96
CA ARG A 2 -45.16 -24.39 -10.98
C ARG A 2 -46.17 -23.27 -10.77
N ARG A 3 -45.73 -22.02 -10.93
CA ARG A 3 -46.62 -20.86 -10.97
C ARG A 3 -46.84 -20.48 -12.43
N VAL A 4 -48.10 -20.38 -12.84
CA VAL A 4 -48.50 -19.98 -14.18
C VAL A 4 -49.40 -18.76 -14.07
N THR A 5 -49.20 -17.77 -14.94
CA THR A 5 -50.12 -16.65 -15.05
C THR A 5 -51.16 -16.93 -16.15
N LEU A 6 -52.41 -16.93 -15.77
CA LEU A 6 -53.52 -17.21 -16.67
C LEU A 6 -54.17 -15.90 -17.12
N PHE A 7 -54.42 -15.80 -18.40
CA PHE A 7 -55.17 -14.70 -19.02
C PHE A 7 -56.39 -15.22 -19.75
N VAL A 8 -57.44 -14.44 -19.82
CA VAL A 8 -58.55 -14.71 -20.74
C VAL A 8 -58.09 -14.43 -22.16
N ASN A 9 -58.44 -15.33 -23.11
CA ASN A 9 -58.01 -15.20 -24.49
C ASN A 9 -58.40 -13.83 -25.08
N GLY A 10 -57.42 -13.16 -25.72
CA GLY A 10 -57.59 -11.82 -26.27
C GLY A 10 -57.33 -10.67 -25.30
N THR A 11 -56.93 -10.96 -24.04
CA THR A 11 -56.54 -9.91 -23.07
C THR A 11 -55.18 -10.14 -22.49
N SER A 12 -54.36 -9.09 -22.42
CA SER A 12 -53.08 -9.10 -21.70
C SER A 12 -53.18 -8.45 -20.32
N LYS A 13 -54.39 -8.02 -19.91
CA LYS A 13 -54.63 -7.33 -18.64
C LYS A 13 -55.25 -8.27 -17.61
N ASN A 14 -54.96 -8.07 -16.33
CA ASN A 14 -55.53 -8.81 -15.21
C ASN A 14 -55.20 -10.31 -15.17
N GLY A 15 -53.98 -10.70 -15.57
CA GLY A 15 -53.51 -12.07 -15.42
C GLY A 15 -53.51 -12.52 -13.95
N LYS A 16 -53.98 -13.74 -13.69
CA LYS A 16 -53.97 -14.34 -12.34
C LYS A 16 -52.93 -15.44 -12.24
N VAL A 17 -52.05 -15.34 -11.25
CA VAL A 17 -51.06 -16.36 -10.96
C VAL A 17 -51.69 -17.51 -10.21
N VAL A 18 -51.48 -18.72 -10.70
CA VAL A 18 -51.95 -19.94 -10.05
C VAL A 18 -50.81 -20.95 -9.89
N ALA A 19 -50.87 -21.73 -8.84
CA ALA A 19 -50.00 -22.87 -8.64
C ALA A 19 -50.64 -24.09 -9.32
N VAL A 20 -49.86 -24.78 -10.13
CA VAL A 20 -50.36 -25.95 -10.90
C VAL A 20 -49.77 -27.22 -10.31
N TYR A 21 -50.66 -28.15 -9.99
CA TYR A 21 -50.35 -29.52 -9.57
C TYR A 21 -51.29 -30.47 -10.36
N GLY A 22 -50.74 -31.43 -11.09
CA GLY A 22 -51.54 -32.47 -11.74
C GLY A 22 -51.75 -32.28 -13.24
N THR A 23 -52.94 -32.67 -13.71
CA THR A 23 -53.29 -32.82 -15.12
C THR A 23 -53.79 -31.53 -15.79
N LEU A 24 -53.95 -31.56 -17.14
CA LEU A 24 -54.55 -30.47 -17.89
C LEU A 24 -55.97 -30.16 -17.42
N SER A 25 -56.73 -31.21 -17.05
CA SER A 25 -58.08 -31.07 -16.48
C SER A 25 -58.09 -30.30 -15.19
N ASP A 26 -57.10 -30.55 -14.30
CA ASP A 26 -56.96 -29.82 -13.06
C ASP A 26 -56.64 -28.33 -13.30
N LEU A 27 -55.78 -28.07 -14.31
CA LEU A 27 -55.42 -26.71 -14.72
C LEU A 27 -56.62 -25.96 -15.31
N LEU A 28 -57.44 -26.60 -16.13
CA LEU A 28 -58.65 -26.03 -16.69
C LEU A 28 -59.71 -25.74 -15.60
N SER A 29 -59.83 -26.61 -14.60
CA SER A 29 -60.69 -26.39 -13.43
C SER A 29 -60.22 -25.19 -12.59
N VAL A 30 -58.94 -25.11 -12.30
CA VAL A 30 -58.32 -23.97 -11.56
C VAL A 30 -58.48 -22.67 -12.37
N ALA A 31 -58.28 -22.72 -13.69
CA ALA A 31 -58.47 -21.57 -14.57
C ALA A 31 -59.92 -21.10 -14.58
N SER A 32 -60.85 -22.00 -14.65
CA SER A 32 -62.31 -21.69 -14.59
C SER A 32 -62.68 -20.97 -13.29
N ASN A 33 -62.23 -21.50 -12.16
CA ASN A 33 -62.50 -20.92 -10.84
C ASN A 33 -61.84 -19.56 -10.62
N LYS A 34 -60.59 -19.40 -11.03
CA LYS A 34 -59.81 -18.18 -10.80
C LYS A 34 -60.18 -17.03 -11.72
N LEU A 35 -60.54 -17.33 -12.97
CA LEU A 35 -60.91 -16.34 -13.97
C LEU A 35 -62.43 -16.07 -14.03
N GLY A 36 -63.24 -16.91 -13.36
CA GLY A 36 -64.70 -16.78 -13.33
C GLY A 36 -65.36 -17.08 -14.68
N ILE A 37 -64.73 -17.95 -15.49
CA ILE A 37 -65.22 -18.37 -16.83
C ILE A 37 -65.19 -19.90 -16.94
N LYS A 38 -65.96 -20.46 -17.84
CA LYS A 38 -65.82 -21.89 -18.19
C LYS A 38 -64.60 -22.05 -19.13
N ALA A 39 -63.45 -22.43 -18.60
CA ALA A 39 -62.29 -22.72 -19.42
C ALA A 39 -62.44 -24.13 -20.07
N VAL A 40 -62.37 -24.16 -21.36
CA VAL A 40 -62.48 -25.41 -22.15
C VAL A 40 -61.21 -25.80 -22.87
N SER A 41 -60.28 -24.86 -23.03
CA SER A 41 -59.01 -25.09 -23.68
C SER A 41 -57.97 -24.04 -23.21
N LEU A 42 -56.69 -24.38 -23.32
CA LEU A 42 -55.56 -23.50 -23.01
C LEU A 42 -54.71 -23.32 -24.26
N TYR A 43 -54.15 -22.11 -24.42
CA TYR A 43 -53.21 -21.75 -25.48
C TYR A 43 -51.94 -21.19 -24.87
N ASN A 44 -50.81 -21.41 -25.52
CA ASN A 44 -49.57 -20.73 -25.10
C ASN A 44 -49.56 -19.27 -25.58
N GLY A 45 -48.56 -18.51 -25.18
CA GLY A 45 -48.42 -17.10 -25.59
C GLY A 45 -48.20 -16.86 -27.08
N LYS A 46 -48.05 -17.93 -27.88
CA LYS A 46 -47.96 -17.92 -29.35
C LYS A 46 -49.27 -18.31 -30.04
N GLY A 47 -50.31 -18.62 -29.28
CA GLY A 47 -51.59 -19.01 -29.79
C GLY A 47 -51.76 -20.52 -30.13
N ASP A 48 -50.82 -21.38 -29.75
CA ASP A 48 -50.89 -22.80 -29.97
C ASP A 48 -51.75 -23.49 -28.90
N PRO A 49 -52.68 -24.40 -29.28
CA PRO A 49 -53.48 -25.13 -28.31
C PRO A 49 -52.65 -26.09 -27.47
N GLN A 50 -52.89 -26.10 -26.18
CA GLN A 50 -52.29 -27.03 -25.23
C GLN A 50 -53.19 -28.24 -25.01
N ASN A 51 -52.66 -29.44 -25.21
CA ASN A 51 -53.31 -30.69 -24.90
C ASN A 51 -52.52 -31.51 -23.87
N GLU A 52 -53.09 -32.60 -23.36
CA GLU A 52 -52.43 -33.38 -22.30
C GLU A 52 -51.05 -33.90 -22.72
N ALA A 53 -50.87 -34.29 -23.98
CA ALA A 53 -49.58 -34.73 -24.51
C ALA A 53 -48.54 -33.60 -24.55
N LYS A 54 -48.94 -32.36 -24.87
CA LYS A 54 -48.01 -31.18 -24.83
C LYS A 54 -47.71 -30.72 -23.40
N VAL A 55 -48.70 -30.81 -22.52
CA VAL A 55 -48.49 -30.45 -21.10
C VAL A 55 -47.57 -31.45 -20.40
N THR A 56 -47.71 -32.75 -20.74
CA THR A 56 -46.83 -33.82 -20.23
C THR A 56 -45.46 -33.82 -20.89
N ALA A 57 -45.37 -33.50 -22.19
CA ALA A 57 -44.09 -33.33 -22.88
C ALA A 57 -43.28 -32.12 -22.31
N ASP A 58 -43.98 -31.01 -22.00
CA ASP A 58 -43.37 -29.89 -21.28
C ASP A 58 -42.99 -30.25 -19.83
N GLN A 59 -43.60 -31.28 -19.22
CA GLN A 59 -43.17 -31.81 -17.92
C GLN A 59 -41.88 -32.65 -18.00
N HIS A 60 -41.62 -33.31 -19.14
CA HIS A 60 -40.40 -34.07 -19.39
C HIS A 60 -39.31 -33.24 -20.09
N GLY A 61 -39.63 -32.08 -20.64
CA GLY A 61 -38.76 -31.18 -21.36
C GLY A 61 -38.54 -29.83 -20.67
N ALA A 62 -39.04 -29.59 -19.46
CA ALA A 62 -38.67 -28.45 -18.67
C ALA A 62 -37.22 -28.64 -18.21
N HIS A 63 -36.31 -28.22 -19.06
CA HIS A 63 -34.96 -27.96 -18.64
C HIS A 63 -35.05 -27.01 -17.47
N THR A 64 -34.81 -27.54 -16.30
CA THR A 64 -34.51 -26.69 -15.16
C THR A 64 -33.29 -25.89 -15.59
N ASP A 65 -33.35 -24.56 -15.61
CA ASP A 65 -32.22 -23.70 -15.88
C ASP A 65 -31.10 -23.92 -14.82
N TRP A 66 -31.44 -24.70 -13.81
CA TRP A 66 -30.55 -25.09 -12.71
C TRP A 66 -29.60 -26.22 -13.14
N LEU A 67 -28.32 -26.01 -12.79
CA LEU A 67 -27.25 -26.99 -12.95
C LEU A 67 -26.31 -26.93 -11.75
N THR A 68 -25.50 -27.96 -11.60
CA THR A 68 -24.50 -28.03 -10.55
C THR A 68 -23.10 -28.16 -11.16
N LEU A 69 -22.20 -27.31 -10.72
CA LEU A 69 -20.75 -27.37 -10.97
C LEU A 69 -20.09 -28.04 -9.77
N ASN A 70 -19.20 -28.96 -10.01
CA ASN A 70 -18.31 -29.51 -8.99
C ASN A 70 -16.91 -28.91 -9.21
N ILE A 71 -16.58 -27.90 -8.42
CA ILE A 71 -15.29 -27.19 -8.51
C ILE A 71 -14.37 -27.77 -7.45
N GLY A 72 -13.33 -28.48 -7.87
CA GLY A 72 -12.35 -29.08 -6.95
C GLY A 72 -12.98 -29.91 -5.83
N GLY A 73 -14.08 -30.62 -6.10
CA GLY A 73 -14.79 -31.45 -5.14
C GLY A 73 -15.93 -30.76 -4.37
N ARG A 74 -16.07 -29.43 -4.48
CA ARG A 74 -17.17 -28.67 -3.85
C ARG A 74 -18.30 -28.38 -4.84
N PRO A 75 -19.57 -28.77 -4.55
CA PRO A 75 -20.69 -28.50 -5.44
C PRO A 75 -21.18 -27.05 -5.33
N PHE A 76 -21.41 -26.43 -6.49
CA PHE A 76 -22.01 -25.11 -6.66
C PHE A 76 -23.27 -25.23 -7.55
N THR A 77 -24.41 -24.95 -6.97
CA THR A 77 -25.68 -24.99 -7.72
C THR A 77 -26.02 -23.59 -8.21
N THR A 78 -26.26 -23.45 -9.51
CA THR A 78 -26.58 -22.18 -10.16
C THR A 78 -27.48 -22.36 -11.33
N THR A 79 -27.84 -21.31 -12.06
CA THR A 79 -28.62 -21.39 -13.27
C THR A 79 -27.72 -21.23 -14.51
N ARG A 80 -28.14 -21.84 -15.61
CA ARG A 80 -27.49 -21.66 -16.92
C ARG A 80 -27.45 -20.19 -17.31
N SER A 81 -28.55 -19.47 -17.11
CA SER A 81 -28.63 -18.02 -17.36
C SER A 81 -27.61 -17.22 -16.59
N THR A 82 -27.34 -17.57 -15.33
CA THR A 82 -26.28 -16.93 -14.54
C THR A 82 -24.91 -17.06 -15.19
N LEU A 83 -24.60 -18.23 -15.75
CA LEU A 83 -23.27 -18.50 -16.33
C LEU A 83 -23.06 -17.86 -17.71
N VAL A 84 -24.14 -17.62 -18.47
CA VAL A 84 -24.04 -17.19 -19.87
C VAL A 84 -24.37 -15.72 -20.10
N SER A 85 -25.09 -15.07 -19.16
CA SER A 85 -25.67 -13.75 -19.43
C SER A 85 -24.70 -12.59 -19.13
N LYS A 86 -23.94 -12.68 -18.03
CA LYS A 86 -23.13 -11.56 -17.53
C LYS A 86 -21.86 -11.36 -18.35
N GLU A 87 -21.16 -12.44 -18.64
CA GLU A 87 -19.90 -12.48 -19.39
C GLU A 87 -20.01 -13.46 -20.57
N PRO A 88 -20.62 -13.04 -21.68
CA PRO A 88 -20.97 -13.96 -22.79
C PRO A 88 -19.77 -14.61 -23.47
N GLU A 89 -18.59 -13.99 -23.38
CA GLU A 89 -17.36 -14.50 -23.99
C GLU A 89 -16.52 -15.32 -23.01
N SER A 90 -17.00 -15.50 -21.78
CA SER A 90 -16.29 -16.32 -20.78
C SER A 90 -16.33 -17.81 -21.14
N MET A 91 -15.35 -18.55 -20.63
CA MET A 91 -15.29 -20.01 -20.76
C MET A 91 -16.57 -20.67 -20.23
N LEU A 92 -17.12 -20.19 -19.09
CA LEU A 92 -18.37 -20.71 -18.55
C LEU A 92 -19.55 -20.47 -19.50
N ALA A 93 -19.60 -19.28 -20.10
CA ALA A 93 -20.65 -18.99 -21.08
C ALA A 93 -20.56 -19.92 -22.30
N HIS A 94 -19.37 -20.16 -22.84
CA HIS A 94 -19.17 -21.08 -23.94
C HIS A 94 -19.51 -22.53 -23.58
N MET A 95 -19.17 -22.99 -22.37
CA MET A 95 -19.48 -24.34 -21.90
C MET A 95 -20.99 -24.59 -21.78
N PHE A 96 -21.78 -23.57 -21.48
CA PHE A 96 -23.19 -23.71 -21.14
C PHE A 96 -24.17 -23.00 -22.08
N ARG A 97 -23.68 -22.30 -23.14
CA ARG A 97 -24.53 -21.61 -24.13
C ARG A 97 -25.32 -22.58 -24.97
N GLU A 98 -24.67 -23.62 -25.46
CA GLU A 98 -25.29 -24.66 -26.29
C GLU A 98 -25.35 -25.99 -25.53
N LYS A 99 -26.46 -26.74 -25.74
CA LYS A 99 -26.57 -28.08 -25.16
C LYS A 99 -25.64 -28.98 -25.95
N ASP A 100 -24.82 -29.76 -25.25
CA ASP A 100 -24.08 -30.94 -25.78
C ASP A 100 -22.84 -30.68 -26.67
N VAL A 101 -22.33 -29.45 -26.84
CA VAL A 101 -21.19 -29.19 -27.73
C VAL A 101 -19.84 -29.50 -27.09
N TRP A 102 -19.72 -29.38 -25.77
CA TRP A 102 -18.49 -29.68 -25.04
C TRP A 102 -18.67 -31.00 -24.29
N GLY A 103 -17.85 -32.01 -24.57
CA GLY A 103 -17.86 -33.30 -23.87
C GLY A 103 -17.51 -33.16 -22.37
N ASN A 104 -18.28 -32.34 -21.67
CA ASN A 104 -18.09 -32.02 -20.26
C ASN A 104 -18.30 -33.27 -19.42
N LYS A 105 -17.26 -33.69 -18.69
CA LYS A 105 -17.35 -34.78 -17.75
C LYS A 105 -18.26 -34.39 -16.59
N GLN A 106 -19.19 -35.25 -16.29
CA GLN A 106 -20.08 -35.15 -15.14
C GLN A 106 -19.70 -36.22 -14.11
N ASP A 107 -19.95 -35.95 -12.85
CA ASP A 107 -19.84 -36.93 -11.78
C ASP A 107 -21.11 -37.83 -11.77
N VAL A 108 -21.14 -38.78 -10.83
CA VAL A 108 -22.25 -39.74 -10.68
C VAL A 108 -23.59 -39.07 -10.31
N HIS A 109 -23.55 -37.80 -9.88
CA HIS A 109 -24.71 -36.98 -9.52
C HIS A 109 -25.11 -36.00 -10.63
N GLY A 110 -24.42 -36.02 -11.77
CA GLY A 110 -24.68 -35.13 -12.90
C GLY A 110 -24.08 -33.71 -12.74
N ALA A 111 -23.21 -33.49 -11.80
CA ALA A 111 -22.49 -32.20 -11.65
C ALA A 111 -21.29 -32.13 -12.60
N TYR A 112 -21.10 -30.99 -13.25
CA TYR A 112 -19.98 -30.74 -14.16
C TYR A 112 -18.69 -30.58 -13.42
N LEU A 113 -17.68 -31.40 -13.73
CA LEU A 113 -16.40 -31.45 -13.06
C LEU A 113 -15.45 -30.38 -13.59
N ILE A 114 -14.95 -29.53 -12.73
CA ILE A 114 -13.93 -28.53 -13.04
C ILE A 114 -12.85 -28.57 -11.93
N ASP A 115 -11.63 -28.89 -12.32
CA ASP A 115 -10.50 -29.02 -11.39
C ASP A 115 -9.86 -27.66 -11.10
N ARG A 116 -10.53 -26.89 -10.26
CA ARG A 116 -10.08 -25.55 -9.83
C ARG A 116 -10.37 -25.33 -8.35
N SER A 117 -9.88 -24.19 -7.78
CA SER A 117 -10.06 -23.91 -6.36
C SER A 117 -11.48 -23.44 -6.03
N PRO A 118 -12.23 -24.19 -5.20
CA PRO A 118 -13.59 -23.82 -4.83
C PRO A 118 -13.69 -22.55 -4.01
N GLU A 119 -12.66 -22.25 -3.21
CA GLU A 119 -12.58 -21.06 -2.36
C GLU A 119 -12.57 -19.77 -3.17
N TYR A 120 -11.79 -19.77 -4.25
CA TYR A 120 -11.68 -18.60 -5.13
C TYR A 120 -12.77 -18.54 -6.20
N PHE A 121 -13.47 -19.63 -6.45
CA PHE A 121 -14.61 -19.67 -7.39
C PHE A 121 -15.88 -19.02 -6.81
N GLU A 122 -16.11 -19.11 -5.52
CA GLU A 122 -17.33 -18.58 -4.89
C GLU A 122 -17.53 -17.07 -5.11
N PRO A 123 -16.51 -16.19 -4.97
CA PRO A 123 -16.62 -14.78 -5.34
C PRO A 123 -16.94 -14.55 -6.82
N ILE A 124 -16.41 -15.38 -7.70
CA ILE A 124 -16.69 -15.32 -9.15
C ILE A 124 -18.15 -15.64 -9.43
N LEU A 125 -18.66 -16.72 -8.85
CA LEU A 125 -20.06 -17.09 -9.02
C LEU A 125 -21.00 -16.02 -8.47
N ASN A 126 -20.67 -15.40 -7.35
CA ASN A 126 -21.43 -14.30 -6.77
C ASN A 126 -21.40 -13.07 -7.69
N TYR A 127 -20.25 -12.75 -8.29
CA TYR A 127 -20.17 -11.70 -9.30
C TYR A 127 -21.08 -11.98 -10.50
N LEU A 128 -21.10 -13.21 -11.01
CA LEU A 128 -21.99 -13.60 -12.11
C LEU A 128 -23.47 -13.48 -11.75
N ARG A 129 -23.84 -13.70 -10.48
CA ARG A 129 -25.21 -13.56 -9.95
C ARG A 129 -25.64 -12.11 -9.79
N HIS A 130 -24.77 -11.27 -9.22
CA HIS A 130 -25.14 -9.93 -8.72
C HIS A 130 -24.50 -8.80 -9.50
N GLY A 131 -23.45 -9.08 -10.26
CA GLY A 131 -22.68 -8.06 -10.99
C GLY A 131 -21.76 -7.21 -10.13
N GLN A 132 -21.56 -7.58 -8.87
CA GLN A 132 -20.71 -6.85 -7.93
C GLN A 132 -19.59 -7.75 -7.43
N LEU A 133 -18.37 -7.20 -7.38
CA LEU A 133 -17.23 -7.88 -6.77
C LEU A 133 -17.35 -7.76 -5.24
N ILE A 134 -17.62 -8.88 -4.59
CA ILE A 134 -17.64 -8.99 -3.13
C ILE A 134 -16.67 -10.08 -2.72
N ILE A 135 -15.64 -9.70 -1.97
CA ILE A 135 -14.64 -10.62 -1.44
C ILE A 135 -14.74 -10.60 0.08
N ASN A 136 -15.01 -11.76 0.66
CA ASN A 136 -15.08 -11.91 2.11
C ASN A 136 -13.68 -11.79 2.74
N GLU A 137 -13.65 -11.38 4.00
CA GLU A 137 -12.42 -11.31 4.79
C GLU A 137 -11.73 -12.68 4.84
N GLY A 138 -10.42 -12.71 4.63
CA GLY A 138 -9.62 -13.93 4.60
C GLY A 138 -9.42 -14.56 3.21
N ILE A 139 -10.17 -14.17 2.19
CA ILE A 139 -9.97 -14.64 0.81
C ILE A 139 -8.86 -13.84 0.12
N ASN A 140 -7.86 -14.55 -0.42
CA ASN A 140 -6.80 -13.91 -1.17
C ASN A 140 -7.29 -13.42 -2.54
N ILE A 141 -7.36 -12.09 -2.71
CA ILE A 141 -7.81 -11.44 -3.95
C ILE A 141 -7.03 -11.87 -5.20
N ARG A 142 -5.73 -12.20 -5.05
CA ARG A 142 -4.90 -12.69 -6.17
C ARG A 142 -5.31 -14.09 -6.60
N GLY A 143 -5.75 -14.94 -5.65
CA GLY A 143 -6.32 -16.25 -5.98
C GLY A 143 -7.60 -16.12 -6.79
N VAL A 144 -8.47 -15.18 -6.41
CA VAL A 144 -9.70 -14.88 -7.17
C VAL A 144 -9.37 -14.35 -8.57
N LEU A 145 -8.32 -13.51 -8.69
CA LEU A 145 -7.85 -13.00 -9.99
C LEU A 145 -7.39 -14.12 -10.92
N GLU A 146 -6.62 -15.08 -10.42
CA GLU A 146 -6.16 -16.22 -11.22
C GLU A 146 -7.32 -17.10 -11.71
N GLU A 147 -8.33 -17.33 -10.86
CA GLU A 147 -9.53 -18.05 -11.28
C GLU A 147 -10.36 -17.23 -12.28
N ALA A 148 -10.51 -15.91 -12.08
CA ALA A 148 -11.23 -15.05 -13.04
C ALA A 148 -10.58 -15.08 -14.43
N ARG A 149 -9.24 -15.03 -14.49
CA ARG A 149 -8.47 -15.17 -15.74
C ARG A 149 -8.67 -16.54 -16.38
N PHE A 150 -8.62 -17.62 -15.59
CA PHE A 150 -8.86 -18.97 -16.09
C PHE A 150 -10.25 -19.11 -16.73
N PHE A 151 -11.28 -18.56 -16.09
CA PHE A 151 -12.65 -18.61 -16.62
C PHE A 151 -12.92 -17.56 -17.72
N GLY A 152 -11.96 -16.68 -18.04
CA GLY A 152 -12.09 -15.64 -19.05
C GLY A 152 -13.14 -14.59 -18.72
N ILE A 153 -13.24 -14.19 -17.45
CA ILE A 153 -14.23 -13.20 -16.98
C ILE A 153 -13.54 -11.83 -16.97
N GLU A 154 -13.54 -11.18 -18.14
CA GLU A 154 -12.72 -9.99 -18.39
C GLU A 154 -13.08 -8.81 -17.51
N GLN A 155 -14.37 -8.44 -17.41
CA GLN A 155 -14.77 -7.29 -16.60
C GLN A 155 -14.46 -7.48 -15.11
N LEU A 156 -14.54 -8.71 -14.60
CA LEU A 156 -14.15 -9.02 -13.23
C LEU A 156 -12.62 -8.97 -13.06
N THR A 157 -11.87 -9.45 -14.04
CA THR A 157 -10.40 -9.39 -14.06
C THR A 157 -9.92 -7.95 -13.95
N GLU A 158 -10.47 -7.04 -14.74
CA GLU A 158 -10.15 -5.61 -14.68
C GLU A 158 -10.45 -5.00 -13.30
N GLN A 159 -11.62 -5.34 -12.72
CA GLN A 159 -11.99 -4.87 -11.38
C GLN A 159 -11.04 -5.39 -10.29
N LEU A 160 -10.63 -6.66 -10.38
CA LEU A 160 -9.69 -7.29 -9.44
C LEU A 160 -8.29 -6.69 -9.56
N GLU A 161 -7.81 -6.44 -10.77
CA GLU A 161 -6.52 -5.78 -11.01
C GLU A 161 -6.52 -4.35 -10.47
N ALA A 162 -7.59 -3.60 -10.70
CA ALA A 162 -7.75 -2.26 -10.15
C ALA A 162 -7.81 -2.29 -8.61
N ALA A 163 -8.53 -3.24 -8.02
CA ALA A 163 -8.62 -3.41 -6.57
C ALA A 163 -7.25 -3.78 -5.96
N ILE A 164 -6.49 -4.68 -6.59
CA ILE A 164 -5.13 -5.06 -6.17
C ILE A 164 -4.19 -3.86 -6.26
N LYS A 165 -4.25 -3.10 -7.35
CA LYS A 165 -3.43 -1.89 -7.54
C LYS A 165 -3.76 -0.82 -6.49
N ASN A 166 -5.02 -0.67 -6.12
CA ASN A 166 -5.47 0.26 -5.09
C ASN A 166 -5.16 -0.24 -3.66
N THR A 167 -4.98 -1.55 -3.47
CA THR A 167 -4.63 -2.18 -2.19
C THR A 167 -3.10 -2.30 -2.02
N GLN A 168 -2.33 -2.30 -3.11
CA GLN A 168 -0.91 -2.01 -3.00
C GLN A 168 -0.84 -0.59 -2.45
N PRO A 169 -0.20 -0.37 -1.28
CA PRO A 169 0.13 0.99 -0.91
C PRO A 169 0.85 1.54 -2.14
N ALA A 170 0.29 2.57 -2.77
CA ALA A 170 1.08 3.45 -3.60
C ALA A 170 2.38 3.60 -2.81
N GLU A 171 3.55 3.53 -3.48
CA GLU A 171 4.78 3.93 -2.82
C GLU A 171 4.47 5.31 -2.27
N ASP A 172 3.97 5.32 -1.04
CA ASP A 172 3.55 6.54 -0.37
C ASP A 172 4.85 7.22 0.04
N HIS A 173 5.39 8.00 -0.90
CA HIS A 173 6.52 8.88 -0.64
C HIS A 173 6.12 10.09 0.19
N SER A 174 4.87 10.15 0.68
CA SER A 174 4.45 11.22 1.59
C SER A 174 5.31 11.17 2.87
N PRO A 175 5.71 12.36 3.37
CA PRO A 175 6.49 12.40 4.59
C PRO A 175 5.72 11.84 5.78
N ILE A 176 6.41 11.04 6.59
CA ILE A 176 5.87 10.56 7.87
C ILE A 176 5.61 11.75 8.78
N SER A 177 4.37 11.91 9.20
CA SER A 177 4.00 13.00 10.11
C SER A 177 4.52 12.77 11.53
N ARG A 178 4.70 13.86 12.31
CA ARG A 178 5.05 13.78 13.72
C ARG A 178 4.12 12.82 14.50
N LYS A 179 2.82 12.88 14.26
CA LYS A 179 1.83 12.05 14.97
C LYS A 179 2.04 10.56 14.73
N GLU A 180 2.31 10.19 13.49
CA GLU A 180 2.60 8.80 13.11
C GLU A 180 3.90 8.35 13.75
N PHE A 181 4.95 9.16 13.64
CA PHE A 181 6.25 8.80 14.19
C PHE A 181 6.23 8.66 15.72
N VAL A 182 5.56 9.56 16.44
CA VAL A 182 5.38 9.45 17.89
C VAL A 182 4.65 8.17 18.29
N ARG A 183 3.66 7.73 17.51
CA ARG A 183 3.01 6.44 17.75
C ARG A 183 3.99 5.27 17.62
N PHE A 184 4.87 5.29 16.63
CA PHE A 184 5.92 4.28 16.49
C PHE A 184 6.90 4.31 17.67
N LEU A 185 7.33 5.50 18.10
CA LEU A 185 8.20 5.63 19.28
C LEU A 185 7.57 5.04 20.54
N LEU A 186 6.28 5.32 20.78
CA LEU A 186 5.57 4.82 21.95
C LEU A 186 5.30 3.30 21.88
N ALA A 187 5.15 2.76 20.69
CA ALA A 187 4.94 1.32 20.48
C ALA A 187 6.24 0.50 20.53
N THR A 188 7.39 1.16 20.40
CA THR A 188 8.70 0.48 20.36
C THR A 188 9.27 0.33 21.78
N PRO A 189 9.62 -0.87 22.22
CA PRO A 189 10.28 -1.05 23.50
C PRO A 189 11.59 -0.25 23.57
N THR A 190 11.86 0.37 24.70
CA THR A 190 13.05 1.24 24.91
C THR A 190 14.40 0.54 24.69
N LYS A 191 14.41 -0.79 24.68
CA LYS A 191 15.61 -1.61 24.42
C LYS A 191 15.75 -2.08 22.96
N SER A 192 14.79 -1.78 22.08
CA SER A 192 14.87 -2.16 20.67
C SER A 192 15.31 -0.97 19.83
N GLU A 193 16.25 -1.22 18.91
CA GLU A 193 16.68 -0.24 17.93
C GLU A 193 15.51 0.04 16.95
N LEU A 194 14.96 1.25 16.98
CA LEU A 194 13.96 1.67 16.00
C LEU A 194 14.65 1.86 14.65
N ARG A 195 14.16 1.16 13.63
CA ARG A 195 14.72 1.18 12.28
C ARG A 195 13.91 2.12 11.39
N CYS A 196 14.50 3.27 11.06
CA CYS A 196 13.92 4.28 10.18
C CYS A 196 14.74 4.46 8.89
N GLN A 197 15.46 3.40 8.48
CA GLN A 197 16.34 3.44 7.31
C GLN A 197 15.55 3.71 6.04
N GLY A 198 16.02 4.70 5.25
CA GLY A 198 15.42 5.06 3.97
C GLY A 198 14.01 5.66 4.05
N LEU A 199 13.47 5.92 5.25
CA LEU A 199 12.14 6.49 5.39
C LEU A 199 12.13 7.99 5.09
N ASN A 200 10.98 8.48 4.63
CA ASN A 200 10.80 9.89 4.31
C ASN A 200 10.15 10.65 5.47
N PHE A 201 10.91 11.59 6.07
CA PHE A 201 10.48 12.51 7.12
C PHE A 201 10.52 13.96 6.64
N SER A 202 10.72 14.24 5.35
CA SER A 202 10.97 15.58 4.86
C SER A 202 9.94 16.60 5.36
N GLY A 203 10.41 17.72 5.89
CA GLY A 203 9.55 18.77 6.44
C GLY A 203 8.83 18.43 7.74
N ALA A 204 9.04 17.24 8.32
CA ALA A 204 8.37 16.85 9.56
C ALA A 204 8.88 17.67 10.77
N ASP A 205 7.99 17.95 11.71
CA ASP A 205 8.36 18.50 13.01
C ASP A 205 8.73 17.37 13.99
N LEU A 206 10.01 17.16 14.17
CA LEU A 206 10.59 16.18 15.10
C LEU A 206 11.26 16.86 16.31
N SER A 207 10.95 18.14 16.54
CA SER A 207 11.54 18.94 17.61
C SER A 207 11.29 18.34 18.99
N ARG A 208 12.30 18.45 19.87
CA ARG A 208 12.27 18.03 21.28
C ARG A 208 11.95 16.54 21.50
N LEU A 209 12.03 15.69 20.47
CA LEU A 209 11.85 14.26 20.61
C LEU A 209 13.12 13.57 21.13
N ASP A 210 12.92 12.49 21.86
CA ASP A 210 14.00 11.56 22.19
C ASP A 210 14.21 10.59 21.03
N LEU A 211 15.25 10.84 20.24
CA LEU A 211 15.62 10.10 19.03
C LEU A 211 16.93 9.33 19.23
N ARG A 212 17.32 9.09 20.47
CA ARG A 212 18.56 8.37 20.79
C ARG A 212 18.59 6.98 20.20
N TYR A 213 19.74 6.59 19.66
CA TYR A 213 20.01 5.26 19.11
C TYR A 213 19.14 4.87 17.89
N ILE A 214 18.30 5.75 17.36
CA ILE A 214 17.47 5.46 16.19
C ILE A 214 18.36 5.35 14.96
N ASN A 215 18.04 4.37 14.11
CA ASN A 215 18.74 4.18 12.85
C ASN A 215 17.99 4.89 11.71
N PHE A 216 18.48 6.10 11.37
CA PHE A 216 18.02 6.92 10.26
C PHE A 216 18.93 6.82 9.02
N LYS A 217 19.72 5.77 8.89
CA LYS A 217 20.60 5.60 7.74
C LYS A 217 19.83 5.75 6.43
N MET A 218 20.34 6.62 5.51
CA MET A 218 19.72 6.92 4.23
C MET A 218 18.28 7.50 4.31
N ALA A 219 17.82 7.91 5.48
CA ALA A 219 16.52 8.56 5.62
C ALA A 219 16.52 9.96 5.00
N ASN A 220 15.38 10.38 4.50
CA ASN A 220 15.15 11.76 4.07
C ASN A 220 14.61 12.57 5.25
N LEU A 221 15.47 13.40 5.85
CA LEU A 221 15.20 14.34 6.94
C LEU A 221 15.31 15.79 6.45
N SER A 222 15.27 16.03 5.13
CA SER A 222 15.42 17.36 4.56
C SER A 222 14.34 18.31 5.07
N ARG A 223 14.72 19.53 5.39
CA ARG A 223 13.83 20.58 5.93
C ARG A 223 13.06 20.19 7.20
N CYS A 224 13.46 19.12 7.91
CA CYS A 224 12.87 18.77 9.19
C CYS A 224 13.15 19.85 10.24
N ASN A 225 12.21 20.01 11.16
CA ASN A 225 12.46 20.70 12.41
C ASN A 225 12.91 19.68 13.47
N LEU A 226 14.19 19.70 13.81
CA LEU A 226 14.85 18.85 14.81
C LEU A 226 15.37 19.68 16.01
N THR A 227 14.84 20.89 16.19
CA THR A 227 15.30 21.79 17.26
C THR A 227 15.18 21.14 18.63
N HIS A 228 16.26 21.20 19.41
CA HIS A 228 16.37 20.60 20.75
C HIS A 228 16.03 19.09 20.79
N ALA A 229 16.05 18.37 19.67
CA ALA A 229 15.91 16.91 19.66
C ALA A 229 17.13 16.24 20.28
N ASN A 230 16.93 15.09 20.91
CA ASN A 230 18.03 14.27 21.41
C ASN A 230 18.37 13.17 20.41
N LEU A 231 19.42 13.36 19.64
CA LEU A 231 19.95 12.43 18.62
C LEU A 231 21.22 11.69 19.10
N CYS A 232 21.45 11.63 20.41
CA CYS A 232 22.64 10.96 20.96
C CYS A 232 22.76 9.54 20.40
N CYS A 233 23.93 9.22 19.85
CA CYS A 233 24.23 7.92 19.24
C CYS A 233 23.30 7.49 18.11
N ALA A 234 22.50 8.39 17.53
CA ALA A 234 21.69 8.08 16.35
C ALA A 234 22.58 7.82 15.13
N ASN A 235 22.10 6.97 14.22
CA ASN A 235 22.77 6.68 12.97
C ASN A 235 22.12 7.46 11.82
N LEU A 236 22.80 8.50 11.35
CA LEU A 236 22.43 9.38 10.24
C LEU A 236 23.34 9.16 9.01
N GLU A 237 24.03 8.01 8.92
CA GLU A 237 24.89 7.70 7.80
C GLU A 237 24.13 7.84 6.47
N ARG A 238 24.67 8.65 5.56
CA ARG A 238 24.07 8.96 4.24
C ARG A 238 22.63 9.50 4.30
N ALA A 239 22.18 9.99 5.46
CA ALA A 239 20.88 10.66 5.55
C ALA A 239 20.93 12.02 4.85
N ASP A 240 19.79 12.47 4.34
CA ASP A 240 19.61 13.80 3.81
C ASP A 240 18.98 14.71 4.87
N LEU A 241 19.75 15.67 5.37
CA LEU A 241 19.37 16.69 6.34
C LEU A 241 19.40 18.10 5.71
N SER A 242 19.40 18.19 4.35
CA SER A 242 19.52 19.48 3.66
C SER A 242 18.43 20.45 4.11
N GLY A 243 18.85 21.66 4.50
CA GLY A 243 17.96 22.69 4.99
C GLY A 243 17.21 22.36 6.29
N ALA A 244 17.58 21.30 7.01
CA ALA A 244 16.97 20.96 8.29
C ALA A 244 17.41 21.95 9.38
N ASN A 245 16.55 22.13 10.40
CA ASN A 245 16.88 22.92 11.60
C ASN A 245 17.13 21.99 12.79
N LEU A 246 18.38 21.93 13.25
CA LEU A 246 18.84 21.15 14.41
C LEU A 246 19.26 22.01 15.59
N ASP A 247 18.90 23.29 15.62
CA ASP A 247 19.39 24.23 16.64
C ASP A 247 19.19 23.69 18.06
N GLY A 248 20.27 23.71 18.86
CA GLY A 248 20.26 23.20 20.22
C GLY A 248 20.06 21.68 20.35
N ALA A 249 20.17 20.92 19.27
CA ALA A 249 20.05 19.45 19.33
C ALA A 249 21.27 18.81 20.05
N ASN A 250 21.01 17.69 20.71
CA ASN A 250 22.06 16.84 21.27
C ASN A 250 22.50 15.81 20.21
N LEU A 251 23.73 15.94 19.75
CA LEU A 251 24.37 15.14 18.71
C LEU A 251 25.58 14.34 19.24
N GLN A 252 25.63 14.09 20.55
CA GLN A 252 26.68 13.30 21.17
C GLN A 252 26.82 11.92 20.54
N GLY A 253 28.01 11.52 20.12
CA GLY A 253 28.27 10.22 19.52
C GLY A 253 27.50 9.91 18.24
N VAL A 254 26.90 10.90 17.58
CA VAL A 254 26.13 10.73 16.36
C VAL A 254 27.01 10.21 15.21
N LYS A 255 26.45 9.35 14.36
CA LYS A 255 27.09 8.86 13.14
C LYS A 255 26.45 9.55 11.93
N MET A 256 27.17 10.53 11.35
CA MET A 256 26.73 11.30 10.17
C MET A 256 27.68 11.09 8.97
N LEU A 257 28.24 9.90 8.85
CA LEU A 257 29.18 9.56 7.78
C LEU A 257 28.53 9.78 6.41
N CYS A 258 29.18 10.58 5.55
CA CYS A 258 28.69 10.89 4.21
C CYS A 258 27.24 11.43 4.17
N SER A 259 26.72 12.00 5.25
CA SER A 259 25.38 12.63 5.25
C SER A 259 25.40 13.94 4.47
N ASN A 260 24.22 14.37 4.02
CA ASN A 260 24.03 15.66 3.39
C ASN A 260 23.29 16.61 4.34
N ALA A 261 23.96 17.65 4.84
CA ALA A 261 23.37 18.69 5.65
C ALA A 261 23.58 20.09 5.02
N GLU A 262 23.64 20.17 3.68
CA GLU A 262 23.81 21.43 2.97
C GLU A 262 22.75 22.46 3.39
N GLY A 263 23.18 23.62 3.80
CA GLY A 263 22.30 24.73 4.21
C GLY A 263 21.50 24.47 5.49
N ALA A 264 21.82 23.44 6.26
CA ALA A 264 21.16 23.18 7.54
C ALA A 264 21.60 24.19 8.62
N SER A 265 20.77 24.36 9.67
CA SER A 265 21.11 25.08 10.87
C SER A 265 21.38 24.12 12.02
N LEU A 266 22.57 24.23 12.62
CA LEU A 266 23.03 23.43 13.76
C LEU A 266 23.58 24.34 14.87
N LYS A 267 22.98 25.51 15.07
CA LYS A 267 23.45 26.48 16.09
C LYS A 267 23.33 25.91 17.48
N GLY A 268 24.38 26.08 18.26
CA GLY A 268 24.40 25.66 19.67
C GLY A 268 24.21 24.15 19.86
N CYS A 269 24.47 23.32 18.84
CA CYS A 269 24.43 21.86 18.97
C CYS A 269 25.54 21.34 19.89
N ASN A 270 25.26 20.24 20.57
CA ASN A 270 26.23 19.54 21.41
C ASN A 270 26.63 18.21 20.77
N PHE A 271 27.90 18.14 20.31
CA PHE A 271 28.54 16.93 19.78
C PHE A 271 29.48 16.27 20.79
N GLU A 272 29.78 16.95 21.89
CA GLU A 272 30.73 16.49 22.88
C GLU A 272 30.13 15.46 23.80
N ASP A 273 30.70 14.27 23.81
CA ASP A 273 30.30 13.19 24.73
C ASP A 273 31.33 13.08 25.87
N PRO A 274 30.92 13.28 27.14
CA PRO A 274 31.79 13.13 28.29
C PRO A 274 32.42 11.74 28.43
N SER A 275 31.79 10.72 27.84
CA SER A 275 32.32 9.33 27.82
C SER A 275 33.42 9.12 26.77
N GLY A 276 33.66 10.11 25.92
CA GLY A 276 34.70 10.09 24.87
C GLY A 276 34.22 9.45 23.55
N LEU A 277 32.94 9.17 23.39
CA LEU A 277 32.37 8.79 22.09
C LEU A 277 32.41 9.99 21.15
N LYS A 278 33.18 9.91 20.09
CA LYS A 278 33.34 10.98 19.11
C LYS A 278 32.20 10.95 18.10
N ALA A 279 31.53 12.09 17.92
CA ALA A 279 30.63 12.26 16.78
C ALA A 279 31.43 12.16 15.47
N ASN A 280 30.88 11.46 14.50
CA ASN A 280 31.54 11.18 13.22
C ASN A 280 30.81 11.79 12.03
N LEU A 281 31.41 12.85 11.47
CA LEU A 281 30.91 13.57 10.30
C LEU A 281 31.85 13.41 9.09
N GLU A 282 32.65 12.33 9.07
CA GLU A 282 33.61 12.10 7.99
C GLU A 282 32.91 12.07 6.63
N GLY A 283 33.42 12.83 5.66
CA GLY A 283 32.90 12.92 4.31
C GLY A 283 31.49 13.56 4.21
N ALA A 284 30.97 14.14 5.27
CA ALA A 284 29.68 14.81 5.23
C ALA A 284 29.70 16.06 4.35
N ASN A 285 28.62 16.34 3.64
CA ASN A 285 28.38 17.61 2.97
C ASN A 285 27.71 18.59 3.95
N LEU A 286 28.52 19.57 4.44
CA LEU A 286 28.12 20.59 5.36
C LEU A 286 28.25 22.00 4.72
N LYS A 287 28.13 22.07 3.40
CA LYS A 287 28.26 23.34 2.67
C LYS A 287 27.16 24.31 3.10
N GLY A 288 27.59 25.54 3.43
CA GLY A 288 26.71 26.61 3.88
C GLY A 288 25.97 26.32 5.19
N VAL A 289 26.42 25.34 5.97
CA VAL A 289 25.83 25.01 7.29
C VAL A 289 26.14 26.14 8.29
N ASP A 290 25.19 26.37 9.19
CA ASP A 290 25.42 27.29 10.35
C ASP A 290 25.59 26.45 11.62
N LEU A 291 26.81 26.48 12.16
CA LEU A 291 27.26 25.77 13.37
C LEU A 291 27.55 26.70 14.54
N GLU A 292 27.18 27.98 14.42
CA GLU A 292 27.54 28.99 15.42
C GLU A 292 27.31 28.52 16.87
N GLY A 293 28.33 28.68 17.71
CA GLY A 293 28.27 28.39 19.16
C GLY A 293 28.20 26.89 19.51
N SER A 294 28.43 25.98 18.55
CA SER A 294 28.33 24.52 18.80
C SER A 294 29.55 23.98 19.55
N GLN A 295 29.29 22.99 20.41
CA GLN A 295 30.33 22.25 21.15
C GLN A 295 30.74 21.03 20.31
N MET A 296 31.94 21.09 19.71
CA MET A 296 32.45 20.14 18.73
C MET A 296 33.76 19.51 19.13
N THR A 297 34.03 19.43 20.44
CA THR A 297 35.28 18.85 20.97
C THR A 297 35.48 17.42 20.44
N GLY A 298 36.63 17.16 19.83
CA GLY A 298 37.01 15.85 19.33
C GLY A 298 36.22 15.31 18.12
N VAL A 299 35.33 16.10 17.51
CA VAL A 299 34.52 15.69 16.36
C VAL A 299 35.41 15.29 15.19
N ASN A 300 35.03 14.19 14.50
CA ASN A 300 35.69 13.78 13.25
C ASN A 300 34.98 14.43 12.03
N LEU A 301 35.66 15.42 11.43
CA LEU A 301 35.24 16.14 10.22
C LEU A 301 36.15 15.82 9.02
N ARG A 302 36.95 14.74 9.11
CA ARG A 302 37.90 14.38 8.06
C ARG A 302 37.20 14.36 6.69
N VAL A 303 37.83 15.00 5.69
CA VAL A 303 37.35 15.11 4.30
C VAL A 303 35.92 15.61 4.14
N ALA A 304 35.32 16.21 5.15
CA ALA A 304 34.01 16.86 5.04
C ALA A 304 34.11 18.14 4.19
N THR A 305 33.00 18.56 3.60
CA THR A 305 32.89 19.80 2.85
C THR A 305 32.14 20.83 3.69
N LEU A 306 32.83 21.87 4.16
CA LEU A 306 32.31 22.98 4.98
C LEU A 306 32.32 24.32 4.21
N LYS A 307 32.52 24.30 2.91
CA LYS A 307 32.59 25.52 2.11
C LYS A 307 31.41 26.47 2.41
N ASN A 308 31.74 27.75 2.64
CA ASN A 308 30.81 28.82 3.01
C ASN A 308 30.05 28.58 4.35
N ALA A 309 30.54 27.71 5.23
CA ALA A 309 29.89 27.45 6.52
C ALA A 309 30.23 28.54 7.55
N THR A 310 29.34 28.72 8.52
CA THR A 310 29.55 29.58 9.69
C THR A 310 29.88 28.69 10.89
N LEU A 311 31.11 28.83 11.42
CA LEU A 311 31.58 28.13 12.61
C LEU A 311 31.92 29.11 13.77
N LYS A 312 31.35 30.30 13.74
CA LYS A 312 31.64 31.31 14.78
C LYS A 312 31.47 30.74 16.18
N ASN A 313 32.43 31.07 17.05
CA ASN A 313 32.38 30.72 18.47
C ASN A 313 32.24 29.20 18.74
N CYS A 314 32.62 28.33 17.79
CA CYS A 314 32.62 26.89 18.01
C CYS A 314 33.77 26.44 18.88
N ASN A 315 33.53 25.44 19.73
CA ASN A 315 34.57 24.71 20.42
C ASN A 315 35.03 23.52 19.57
N LEU A 316 36.17 23.64 18.90
CA LEU A 316 36.73 22.62 17.99
C LEU A 316 38.00 21.95 18.60
N ARG A 317 38.16 22.01 19.92
CA ARG A 317 39.35 21.40 20.59
C ARG A 317 39.46 19.91 20.21
N GLY A 318 40.68 19.53 19.80
CA GLY A 318 40.96 18.16 19.43
C GLY A 318 40.16 17.61 18.24
N ALA A 319 39.40 18.44 17.52
CA ALA A 319 38.65 18.03 16.33
C ALA A 319 39.58 17.61 15.18
N THR A 320 39.16 16.63 14.38
CA THR A 320 39.89 16.21 13.19
C THR A 320 39.30 16.88 11.95
N LEU A 321 40.01 17.86 11.41
CA LEU A 321 39.64 18.61 10.20
C LEU A 321 40.58 18.25 9.02
N ALA A 322 41.26 17.12 9.09
CA ALA A 322 42.23 16.73 8.06
C ALA A 322 41.53 16.53 6.70
N GLY A 323 42.06 17.22 5.67
CA GLY A 323 41.51 17.17 4.31
C GLY A 323 40.14 17.85 4.16
N THR A 324 39.64 18.57 5.14
CA THR A 324 38.34 19.26 5.10
C THR A 324 38.40 20.48 4.17
N ASP A 325 37.32 20.72 3.42
CA ASP A 325 37.19 21.95 2.65
C ASP A 325 36.50 23.05 3.49
N LEU A 326 37.34 24.03 3.93
CA LEU A 326 36.94 25.19 4.74
C LEU A 326 36.93 26.49 3.90
N GLU A 327 36.81 26.38 2.58
CA GLU A 327 36.83 27.56 1.70
C GLU A 327 35.73 28.55 2.10
N ASN A 328 36.09 29.78 2.32
CA ASN A 328 35.24 30.90 2.75
C ASN A 328 34.45 30.63 4.05
N CYS A 329 34.91 29.76 4.93
CA CYS A 329 34.31 29.56 6.25
C CYS A 329 34.59 30.71 7.18
N ASP A 330 33.68 31.03 8.08
CA ASP A 330 33.88 31.94 9.19
C ASP A 330 34.14 31.16 10.48
N LEU A 331 35.39 31.15 10.93
CA LEU A 331 35.86 30.51 12.17
C LEU A 331 36.16 31.52 13.28
N SER A 332 35.65 32.75 13.18
CA SER A 332 35.89 33.79 14.19
C SER A 332 35.47 33.32 15.58
N GLY A 333 36.30 33.59 16.57
CA GLY A 333 36.04 33.21 17.97
C GLY A 333 36.14 31.72 18.29
N CYS A 334 36.57 30.86 17.34
CA CYS A 334 36.72 29.42 17.59
C CYS A 334 37.87 29.08 18.54
N ASP A 335 37.71 27.99 19.30
CA ASP A 335 38.82 27.30 19.98
C ASP A 335 39.28 26.10 19.12
N LEU A 336 40.46 26.22 18.53
CA LEU A 336 41.09 25.19 17.69
C LEU A 336 42.25 24.48 18.40
N GLN A 337 42.36 24.57 19.74
CA GLN A 337 43.42 23.92 20.47
C GLN A 337 43.45 22.42 20.15
N GLU A 338 44.63 21.90 19.79
CA GLU A 338 44.85 20.51 19.43
C GLU A 338 44.04 20.02 18.21
N ALA A 339 43.34 20.90 17.47
CA ALA A 339 42.64 20.52 16.25
C ALA A 339 43.63 20.16 15.12
N ASN A 340 43.32 19.16 14.34
CA ASN A 340 44.13 18.71 13.19
C ASN A 340 43.56 19.25 11.88
N LEU A 341 44.22 20.27 11.28
CA LEU A 341 43.84 20.87 10.00
C LEU A 341 44.74 20.40 8.83
N ARG A 342 45.49 19.33 9.00
CA ARG A 342 46.43 18.85 7.97
C ARG A 342 45.72 18.62 6.62
N GLY A 343 46.20 19.31 5.58
CA GLY A 343 45.67 19.15 4.20
C GLY A 343 44.27 19.74 4.01
N SER A 344 43.76 20.55 4.95
CA SER A 344 42.51 21.28 4.77
C SER A 344 42.67 22.46 3.81
N ASN A 345 41.58 22.76 3.04
CA ASN A 345 41.51 23.96 2.22
C ASN A 345 40.94 25.12 3.07
N VAL A 346 41.76 26.12 3.38
CA VAL A 346 41.36 27.27 4.17
C VAL A 346 41.31 28.57 3.35
N LYS A 347 41.21 28.48 2.03
CA LYS A 347 41.14 29.63 1.13
C LYS A 347 39.96 30.54 1.50
N GLY A 348 40.24 31.82 1.79
CA GLY A 348 39.19 32.78 2.14
C GLY A 348 38.54 32.55 3.52
N ALA A 349 39.03 31.60 4.32
CA ALA A 349 38.52 31.38 5.66
C ALA A 349 38.90 32.54 6.59
N ILE A 350 38.01 32.91 7.52
CA ILE A 350 38.19 34.00 8.47
C ILE A 350 38.55 33.41 9.84
N PHE A 351 39.64 33.86 10.45
CA PHE A 351 40.16 33.42 11.72
C PHE A 351 40.35 34.61 12.69
N GLU A 352 39.36 35.47 12.78
CA GLU A 352 39.40 36.62 13.68
C GLU A 352 39.05 36.21 15.11
N GLU A 353 39.55 36.95 16.08
CA GLU A 353 39.24 36.79 17.51
C GLU A 353 39.39 35.33 18.04
N MET A 354 40.31 34.57 17.47
CA MET A 354 40.57 33.20 17.89
C MET A 354 40.94 33.12 19.37
N LEU A 355 40.32 32.17 20.10
CA LEU A 355 40.63 31.97 21.54
C LEU A 355 42.06 31.43 21.76
N THR A 356 42.61 30.74 20.79
CA THR A 356 43.98 30.21 20.80
C THR A 356 44.75 30.63 19.56
N PRO A 357 46.02 31.06 19.68
CA PRO A 357 46.83 31.38 18.51
C PRO A 357 47.02 30.13 17.67
N LEU A 358 46.72 30.23 16.36
CA LEU A 358 47.01 29.17 15.38
C LEU A 358 48.52 29.00 15.31
N HIS A 359 49.05 27.94 15.91
CA HIS A 359 50.42 27.52 15.61
C HIS A 359 50.44 26.93 14.21
N MET A 360 50.81 27.72 13.21
CA MET A 360 50.91 27.36 11.78
C MET A 360 52.03 26.32 11.49
N SER A 361 52.36 25.46 12.45
CA SER A 361 53.33 24.38 12.25
C SER A 361 52.73 23.16 11.50
N GLN A 362 51.41 23.14 11.27
CA GLN A 362 50.78 22.13 10.43
C GLN A 362 50.63 22.71 9.03
N SER A 363 51.36 22.12 8.06
CA SER A 363 51.37 22.56 6.67
C SER A 363 49.95 22.62 6.10
N VAL A 364 49.34 23.79 6.17
CA VAL A 364 48.18 24.19 5.39
C VAL A 364 48.70 24.47 4.00
N ARG A 365 48.31 23.72 3.02
CA ARG A 365 48.65 23.97 1.60
C ARG A 365 47.47 24.61 0.90
#